data_e8e8ee4e64eea0bf24969502c9f5bf0e
#
_entry.id   e8e8ee4e64eea0bf24969502c9f5bf0e
#
_cell.length_a   1.000
_cell.length_b   1.000
_cell.length_c   1.000
_cell.angle_alpha   90.00
_cell.angle_beta   90.00
_cell.angle_gamma   90.00
#
_symmetry.space_group_name_H-M   'P 1'
#
loop_
_entity.id
_entity.type
_entity.pdbx_description
1 polymer ?
#
loop_
_entity_poly.entity_id
_entity_poly.type
_entity_poly.pdbx_seq_one_letter_code
_entity_poly.pdbx_strand_id
1 'polypeptide(L)'
;ENVDDELQELGIAERLADRVTIVCGGGPVSSVVAQRWKTQINENAKAQAMANQFPELNHNETVGWEVPPAINRLCQVVLLREPDDPALIRRRIEVTAELMRPHVAGIREVWAEGDSALARLFSLLYLGDYVSLYLAYLYLVDPTPVKAIDRLKRELARLQAEGGERGGDGSGS
;
A
#
# COMPACT_ATOMS: atom_id res chain seq x y z
N GLU A 1 -18.25 -4.44 -19.01
CA GLU A 1 -17.81 -4.24 -17.61
C GLU A 1 -18.75 -5.04 -16.73
N ASN A 2 -18.19 -5.90 -15.93
CA ASN A 2 -18.98 -6.89 -15.18
C ASN A 2 -19.32 -6.25 -13.82
N VAL A 3 -20.59 -6.20 -13.46
CA VAL A 3 -21.07 -5.64 -12.16
C VAL A 3 -20.41 -6.34 -10.97
N ASP A 4 -19.96 -7.58 -11.15
CA ASP A 4 -19.27 -8.35 -10.13
C ASP A 4 -17.86 -7.81 -9.83
N ASP A 5 -17.18 -7.19 -10.81
CA ASP A 5 -15.84 -6.61 -10.63
C ASP A 5 -15.91 -5.28 -9.85
N GLU A 6 -16.92 -4.43 -10.11
CA GLU A 6 -17.16 -3.21 -9.32
C GLU A 6 -17.49 -3.53 -7.84
N LEU A 7 -18.14 -4.65 -7.58
CA LEU A 7 -18.42 -5.10 -6.22
C LEU A 7 -17.17 -5.59 -5.49
N GLN A 8 -16.14 -6.06 -6.19
CA GLN A 8 -14.90 -6.54 -5.58
C GLN A 8 -14.08 -5.38 -5.01
N GLU A 9 -13.81 -4.34 -5.79
CA GLU A 9 -13.03 -3.17 -5.35
C GLU A 9 -13.71 -2.44 -4.21
N LEU A 10 -15.02 -2.22 -4.31
CA LEU A 10 -15.82 -1.61 -3.24
C LEU A 10 -15.79 -2.47 -1.98
N GLY A 11 -15.99 -3.78 -2.09
CA GLY A 11 -15.97 -4.68 -0.95
C GLY A 11 -14.59 -4.77 -0.28
N ILE A 12 -13.49 -4.56 -1.02
CA ILE A 12 -12.16 -4.39 -0.44
C ILE A 12 -12.08 -3.04 0.28
N ALA A 13 -12.47 -1.93 -0.36
CA ALA A 13 -12.42 -0.59 0.22
C ALA A 13 -13.21 -0.49 1.52
N GLU A 14 -14.39 -1.08 1.61
CA GLU A 14 -15.19 -1.15 2.83
C GLU A 14 -14.46 -1.85 3.98
N ARG A 15 -13.68 -2.89 3.69
CA ARG A 15 -12.87 -3.59 4.71
C ARG A 15 -11.67 -2.76 5.16
N LEU A 16 -11.15 -1.87 4.30
CA LEU A 16 -10.04 -0.97 4.61
C LEU A 16 -10.50 0.27 5.37
N ALA A 17 -11.78 0.64 5.29
CA ALA A 17 -12.32 1.81 5.95
C ALA A 17 -12.11 1.74 7.47
N ASP A 18 -11.66 2.86 8.05
CA ASP A 18 -11.34 3.01 9.48
C ASP A 18 -10.26 2.03 10.00
N ARG A 19 -9.36 1.60 9.09
CA ARG A 19 -8.25 0.70 9.40
C ARG A 19 -6.93 1.27 8.87
N VAL A 20 -5.83 0.81 9.48
CA VAL A 20 -4.49 0.95 8.90
C VAL A 20 -4.31 -0.19 7.91
N THR A 21 -4.15 0.14 6.64
CA THR A 21 -3.96 -0.85 5.58
C THR A 21 -2.51 -1.31 5.52
N ILE A 22 -2.29 -2.63 5.53
CA ILE A 22 -0.96 -3.22 5.35
C ILE A 22 -1.02 -4.15 4.14
N VAL A 23 -0.27 -3.79 3.09
CA VAL A 23 -0.26 -4.54 1.84
C VAL A 23 1.05 -5.31 1.73
N CYS A 24 0.97 -6.63 1.57
CA CYS A 24 2.14 -7.49 1.47
C CYS A 24 2.12 -8.29 0.17
N GLY A 25 3.29 -8.39 -0.47
CA GLY A 25 3.51 -9.23 -1.65
C GLY A 25 4.73 -10.14 -1.49
N GLY A 26 4.75 -11.28 -2.18
CA GLY A 26 5.84 -12.26 -2.08
C GLY A 26 6.52 -12.58 -3.40
N GLY A 27 5.85 -12.34 -4.51
CA GLY A 27 6.37 -12.55 -5.85
C GLY A 27 6.98 -11.28 -6.46
N PRO A 28 7.58 -11.40 -7.64
CA PRO A 28 8.24 -10.26 -8.30
C PRO A 28 7.27 -9.15 -8.71
N VAL A 29 6.02 -9.50 -9.05
CA VAL A 29 4.98 -8.55 -9.39
C VAL A 29 4.30 -8.01 -8.12
N SER A 30 3.83 -8.91 -7.26
CA SER A 30 3.04 -8.56 -6.08
C SER A 30 3.79 -7.69 -5.09
N SER A 31 5.12 -7.87 -4.93
CA SER A 31 5.94 -7.02 -4.06
C SER A 31 6.03 -5.57 -4.55
N VAL A 32 6.18 -5.36 -5.86
CA VAL A 32 6.20 -4.01 -6.46
C VAL A 32 4.82 -3.36 -6.36
N VAL A 33 3.78 -4.14 -6.64
CA VAL A 33 2.39 -3.63 -6.60
C VAL A 33 1.95 -3.31 -5.18
N ALA A 34 2.41 -4.04 -4.17
CA ALA A 34 2.13 -3.71 -2.77
C ALA A 34 2.56 -2.26 -2.43
N GLN A 35 3.75 -1.85 -2.90
CA GLN A 35 4.22 -0.48 -2.74
C GLN A 35 3.34 0.53 -3.51
N ARG A 36 2.84 0.17 -4.69
CA ARG A 36 1.91 1.01 -5.45
C ARG A 36 0.58 1.18 -4.73
N TRP A 37 -0.03 0.12 -4.22
CA TRP A 37 -1.27 0.19 -3.45
C TRP A 37 -1.13 1.14 -2.25
N LYS A 38 -0.05 0.99 -1.49
CA LYS A 38 0.25 1.88 -0.37
C LYS A 38 0.27 3.34 -0.80
N THR A 39 0.97 3.68 -1.90
CA THR A 39 1.06 5.07 -2.36
C THR A 39 -0.29 5.61 -2.83
N GLN A 40 -1.06 4.81 -3.57
CA GLN A 40 -2.40 5.22 -4.03
C GLN A 40 -3.38 5.42 -2.88
N ILE A 41 -3.38 4.55 -1.87
CA ILE A 41 -4.23 4.72 -0.68
C ILE A 41 -3.84 6.01 0.06
N ASN A 42 -2.53 6.27 0.26
CA ASN A 42 -2.07 7.49 0.90
C ASN A 42 -2.45 8.75 0.11
N GLU A 43 -2.29 8.72 -1.22
CA GLU A 43 -2.51 9.90 -2.07
C GLU A 43 -3.99 10.14 -2.36
N ASN A 44 -4.75 9.12 -2.73
CA ASN A 44 -6.17 9.25 -3.11
C ASN A 44 -7.08 9.33 -1.89
N ALA A 45 -7.01 8.34 -0.99
CA ALA A 45 -7.88 8.24 0.17
C ALA A 45 -7.43 9.08 1.37
N LYS A 46 -6.22 9.67 1.33
CA LYS A 46 -5.59 10.38 2.46
C LYS A 46 -5.48 9.52 3.73
N ALA A 47 -5.51 8.20 3.56
CA ALA A 47 -5.51 7.21 4.62
C ALA A 47 -4.11 6.60 4.82
N GLN A 48 -3.83 6.12 6.03
CA GLN A 48 -2.56 5.45 6.32
C GLN A 48 -2.52 4.05 5.71
N ALA A 49 -1.47 3.79 4.95
CA ALA A 49 -1.16 2.48 4.44
C ALA A 49 0.36 2.22 4.50
N MET A 50 0.71 0.96 4.70
CA MET A 50 2.08 0.44 4.72
C MET A 50 2.21 -0.66 3.69
N ALA A 51 3.43 -0.88 3.19
CA ALA A 51 3.71 -1.98 2.28
C ALA A 51 4.91 -2.78 2.76
N ASN A 52 4.83 -4.09 2.57
CA ASN A 52 5.88 -5.01 2.97
C ASN A 52 6.03 -6.18 2.00
N GLN A 53 7.12 -6.92 2.12
CA GLN A 53 7.40 -8.03 1.22
C GLN A 53 7.90 -9.28 1.95
N PHE A 54 7.52 -10.43 1.40
CA PHE A 54 8.13 -11.71 1.74
C PHE A 54 9.41 -11.93 0.96
N PRO A 55 10.42 -12.61 1.51
CA PRO A 55 10.43 -13.20 2.85
C PRO A 55 10.89 -12.25 3.96
N GLU A 56 11.22 -11.00 3.66
CA GLU A 56 11.86 -10.06 4.59
C GLU A 56 11.05 -9.85 5.87
N LEU A 57 9.75 -9.62 5.74
CA LEU A 57 8.87 -9.41 6.89
C LEU A 57 8.86 -10.58 7.91
N ASN A 58 9.24 -11.79 7.47
CA ASN A 58 9.32 -12.94 8.37
C ASN A 58 10.50 -12.89 9.35
N HIS A 59 11.51 -12.06 9.09
CA HIS A 59 12.68 -11.95 9.96
C HIS A 59 12.44 -11.06 11.19
N ASN A 60 11.51 -10.12 11.10
CA ASN A 60 11.33 -9.09 12.13
C ASN A 60 9.87 -8.79 12.47
N GLU A 61 8.98 -8.69 11.50
CA GLU A 61 7.62 -8.20 11.72
C GLU A 61 6.65 -9.26 12.23
N THR A 62 6.92 -10.54 11.99
CA THR A 62 6.02 -11.64 12.40
C THR A 62 5.76 -11.62 13.92
N VAL A 63 6.74 -11.29 14.75
CA VAL A 63 6.60 -11.19 16.21
C VAL A 63 5.99 -9.87 16.67
N GLY A 64 6.01 -8.84 15.82
CA GLY A 64 5.44 -7.52 16.13
C GLY A 64 3.92 -7.50 16.24
N TRP A 65 3.24 -8.57 15.82
CA TRP A 65 1.78 -8.67 15.87
C TRP A 65 1.21 -9.09 17.23
N GLU A 66 2.05 -9.43 18.18
CA GLU A 66 1.60 -9.85 19.50
C GLU A 66 1.12 -8.66 20.35
N VAL A 67 1.83 -7.52 20.32
CA VAL A 67 1.55 -6.34 21.14
C VAL A 67 1.79 -5.03 20.39
N PRO A 68 1.05 -3.95 20.68
CA PRO A 68 -0.12 -3.89 21.56
C PRO A 68 -1.42 -4.28 20.80
N PRO A 69 -2.27 -5.13 21.37
CA PRO A 69 -3.45 -5.64 20.66
C PRO A 69 -4.45 -4.56 20.25
N ALA A 70 -4.51 -3.45 20.96
CA ALA A 70 -5.41 -2.34 20.62
C ALA A 70 -5.06 -1.68 19.27
N ILE A 71 -3.77 -1.64 18.90
CA ILE A 71 -3.31 -1.09 17.63
C ILE A 71 -3.41 -2.15 16.54
N ASN A 72 -2.96 -3.36 16.82
CA ASN A 72 -2.95 -4.44 15.83
C ASN A 72 -4.35 -4.76 15.31
N ARG A 73 -5.37 -4.68 16.16
CA ARG A 73 -6.79 -4.84 15.78
C ARG A 73 -7.34 -3.73 14.88
N LEU A 74 -6.62 -2.64 14.70
CA LEU A 74 -6.96 -1.62 13.70
C LEU A 74 -6.32 -1.91 12.33
N CYS A 75 -5.45 -2.91 12.23
CA CYS A 75 -4.77 -3.23 10.98
C CYS A 75 -5.60 -4.18 10.12
N GLN A 76 -5.83 -3.81 8.88
CA GLN A 76 -6.36 -4.69 7.83
C GLN A 76 -5.23 -5.08 6.90
N VAL A 77 -4.98 -6.37 6.76
CA VAL A 77 -3.90 -6.89 5.92
C VAL A 77 -4.45 -7.31 4.56
N VAL A 78 -3.77 -6.91 3.50
CA VAL A 78 -4.00 -7.35 2.13
C VAL A 78 -2.78 -8.14 1.67
N LEU A 79 -2.98 -9.39 1.29
CA LEU A 79 -1.94 -10.27 0.75
C LEU A 79 -2.12 -10.37 -0.75
N LEU A 80 -1.22 -9.75 -1.51
CA LEU A 80 -1.19 -9.85 -2.97
C LEU A 80 -0.50 -11.17 -3.36
N ARG A 81 -1.20 -11.99 -4.12
CA ARG A 81 -0.78 -13.35 -4.49
C ARG A 81 -0.58 -13.47 -6.00
N GLU A 82 0.37 -14.31 -6.37
CA GLU A 82 0.59 -14.68 -7.78
C GLU A 82 0.33 -16.20 -7.96
N PRO A 83 -0.29 -16.63 -9.07
CA PRO A 83 -0.56 -18.05 -9.30
C PRO A 83 0.72 -18.91 -9.32
N ASP A 84 1.85 -18.32 -9.75
CA ASP A 84 3.16 -18.93 -9.86
C ASP A 84 4.11 -18.59 -8.69
N ASP A 85 3.59 -18.09 -7.55
CA ASP A 85 4.38 -17.93 -6.34
C ASP A 85 5.20 -19.21 -6.05
N PRO A 86 6.53 -19.11 -5.81
CA PRO A 86 7.32 -20.26 -5.41
C PRO A 86 6.74 -20.97 -4.19
N ALA A 87 6.78 -22.29 -4.15
CA ALA A 87 6.14 -23.09 -3.07
C ALA A 87 6.57 -22.63 -1.67
N LEU A 88 7.85 -22.24 -1.49
CA LEU A 88 8.35 -21.73 -0.22
C LEU A 88 7.74 -20.37 0.16
N ILE A 89 7.58 -19.47 -0.81
CA ILE A 89 6.94 -18.16 -0.59
C ILE A 89 5.46 -18.37 -0.27
N ARG A 90 4.78 -19.21 -1.03
CA ARG A 90 3.38 -19.56 -0.76
C ARG A 90 3.18 -20.06 0.67
N ARG A 91 4.01 -21.00 1.11
CA ARG A 91 3.94 -21.53 2.48
C ARG A 91 4.26 -20.49 3.55
N ARG A 92 5.22 -19.58 3.30
CA ARG A 92 5.52 -18.47 4.19
C ARG A 92 4.30 -17.55 4.35
N ILE A 93 3.63 -17.18 3.26
CA ILE A 93 2.43 -16.33 3.29
C ILE A 93 1.32 -17.02 4.11
N GLU A 94 1.05 -18.29 3.87
CA GLU A 94 0.03 -19.07 4.58
C GLU A 94 0.29 -19.10 6.10
N VAL A 95 1.49 -19.51 6.51
CA VAL A 95 1.84 -19.57 7.93
C VAL A 95 1.82 -18.20 8.59
N THR A 96 2.30 -17.17 7.89
CA THR A 96 2.26 -15.80 8.43
C THR A 96 0.83 -15.31 8.60
N ALA A 97 -0.05 -15.61 7.64
CA ALA A 97 -1.48 -15.28 7.76
C ALA A 97 -2.14 -16.00 8.94
N GLU A 98 -1.82 -17.27 9.16
CA GLU A 98 -2.30 -18.03 10.34
C GLU A 98 -1.86 -17.36 11.65
N LEU A 99 -0.59 -16.93 11.75
CA LEU A 99 -0.04 -16.28 12.94
C LEU A 99 -0.63 -14.87 13.18
N MET A 100 -0.86 -14.10 12.12
CA MET A 100 -1.40 -12.74 12.21
C MET A 100 -2.91 -12.70 12.50
N ARG A 101 -3.65 -13.67 12.01
CA ARG A 101 -5.13 -13.70 12.04
C ARG A 101 -5.77 -13.42 13.40
N PRO A 102 -5.27 -13.94 14.53
CA PRO A 102 -5.84 -13.64 15.85
C PRO A 102 -5.64 -12.20 16.31
N HIS A 103 -4.72 -11.46 15.70
CA HIS A 103 -4.24 -10.16 16.18
C HIS A 103 -4.75 -8.97 15.37
N VAL A 104 -5.07 -9.16 14.08
CA VAL A 104 -5.47 -8.08 13.14
C VAL A 104 -6.98 -7.99 12.98
N ALA A 105 -7.47 -6.91 12.40
CA ALA A 105 -8.89 -6.73 12.06
C ALA A 105 -9.37 -7.76 11.04
N GLY A 106 -8.50 -8.10 10.09
CA GLY A 106 -8.77 -9.10 9.07
C GLY A 106 -7.61 -9.23 8.09
N ILE A 107 -7.68 -10.32 7.30
CA ILE A 107 -6.73 -10.59 6.21
C ILE A 107 -7.54 -10.85 4.95
N ARG A 108 -7.20 -10.16 3.86
CA ARG A 108 -7.77 -10.37 2.54
C ARG A 108 -6.67 -10.81 1.58
N GLU A 109 -6.84 -11.94 0.93
CA GLU A 109 -6.01 -12.34 -0.20
C GLU A 109 -6.59 -11.78 -1.49
N VAL A 110 -5.72 -11.25 -2.35
CA VAL A 110 -6.02 -10.72 -3.67
C VAL A 110 -5.08 -11.38 -4.67
N TRP A 111 -5.65 -12.06 -5.65
CA TRP A 111 -4.88 -12.82 -6.63
C TRP A 111 -4.68 -12.03 -7.92
N ALA A 112 -3.46 -12.08 -8.44
CA ALA A 112 -3.14 -11.57 -9.76
C ALA A 112 -3.83 -12.42 -10.84
N GLU A 113 -4.38 -11.77 -11.85
CA GLU A 113 -5.07 -12.40 -12.96
C GLU A 113 -4.33 -12.18 -14.29
N GLY A 114 -4.38 -13.18 -15.17
CA GLY A 114 -3.79 -13.13 -16.50
C GLY A 114 -2.63 -14.09 -16.74
N ASP A 115 -2.37 -14.36 -18.00
CA ASP A 115 -1.45 -15.40 -18.48
C ASP A 115 0.01 -14.93 -18.61
N SER A 116 0.28 -13.64 -18.42
CA SER A 116 1.62 -13.06 -18.46
C SER A 116 1.92 -12.23 -17.23
N ALA A 117 3.22 -12.04 -16.93
CA ALA A 117 3.64 -11.17 -15.83
C ALA A 117 3.10 -9.73 -15.97
N LEU A 118 3.02 -9.22 -17.22
CA LEU A 118 2.47 -7.91 -17.49
C LEU A 118 0.96 -7.84 -17.24
N ALA A 119 0.21 -8.86 -17.65
CA ALA A 119 -1.24 -8.93 -17.37
C ALA A 119 -1.50 -8.99 -15.86
N ARG A 120 -0.77 -9.84 -15.13
CA ARG A 120 -0.83 -9.94 -13.67
C ARG A 120 -0.46 -8.64 -12.97
N LEU A 121 0.56 -7.94 -13.45
CA LEU A 121 0.93 -6.61 -12.95
C LEU A 121 -0.23 -5.64 -13.07
N PHE A 122 -0.81 -5.52 -14.26
CA PHE A 122 -1.91 -4.58 -14.49
C PHE A 122 -3.20 -4.97 -13.80
N SER A 123 -3.51 -6.26 -13.63
CA SER A 123 -4.70 -6.69 -12.88
C SER A 123 -4.65 -6.21 -11.44
N LEU A 124 -3.51 -6.39 -10.76
CA LEU A 124 -3.34 -5.93 -9.38
C LEU A 124 -3.22 -4.40 -9.26
N LEU A 125 -2.57 -3.72 -10.23
CA LEU A 125 -2.48 -2.26 -10.25
C LEU A 125 -3.86 -1.63 -10.39
N TYR A 126 -4.62 -2.06 -11.39
CA TYR A 126 -5.96 -1.58 -11.69
C TYR A 126 -6.88 -1.73 -10.48
N LEU A 127 -6.92 -2.93 -9.91
CA LEU A 127 -7.71 -3.20 -8.72
C LEU A 127 -7.34 -2.25 -7.56
N GLY A 128 -6.05 -2.04 -7.30
CA GLY A 128 -5.58 -1.17 -6.23
C GLY A 128 -5.89 0.30 -6.45
N ASP A 129 -5.80 0.76 -7.69
CA ASP A 129 -6.13 2.14 -8.04
C ASP A 129 -7.63 2.41 -7.77
N TYR A 130 -8.54 1.50 -8.17
CA TYR A 130 -9.97 1.62 -7.89
C TYR A 130 -10.31 1.46 -6.41
N VAL A 131 -9.70 0.50 -5.71
CA VAL A 131 -9.85 0.38 -4.24
C VAL A 131 -9.51 1.69 -3.54
N SER A 132 -8.42 2.36 -3.94
CA SER A 132 -8.02 3.64 -3.36
C SER A 132 -9.01 4.78 -3.64
N LEU A 133 -9.65 4.78 -4.83
CA LEU A 133 -10.71 5.74 -5.19
C LEU A 133 -12.00 5.47 -4.41
N TYR A 134 -12.46 4.22 -4.34
CA TYR A 134 -13.63 3.88 -3.54
C TYR A 134 -13.42 4.20 -2.07
N LEU A 135 -12.22 3.98 -1.53
CA LEU A 135 -11.89 4.36 -0.16
C LEU A 135 -11.94 5.88 0.03
N ALA A 136 -11.49 6.67 -0.96
CA ALA A 136 -11.63 8.12 -0.94
C ALA A 136 -13.12 8.55 -0.90
N TYR A 137 -13.97 7.90 -1.69
CA TYR A 137 -15.42 8.15 -1.65
C TYR A 137 -16.04 7.79 -0.30
N LEU A 138 -15.68 6.67 0.30
CA LEU A 138 -16.15 6.27 1.63
C LEU A 138 -15.76 7.30 2.70
N TYR A 139 -14.59 7.93 2.57
CA TYR A 139 -14.15 9.01 3.47
C TYR A 139 -14.63 10.39 3.07
N LEU A 140 -15.40 10.52 1.99
CA LEU A 140 -15.88 11.81 1.44
C LEU A 140 -14.73 12.80 1.20
N VAL A 141 -13.56 12.31 0.76
CA VAL A 141 -12.41 13.14 0.41
C VAL A 141 -12.22 13.18 -1.10
N ASP A 142 -11.81 14.35 -1.60
CA ASP A 142 -11.43 14.51 -2.99
C ASP A 142 -10.04 13.85 -3.21
N PRO A 143 -9.93 12.85 -4.10
CA PRO A 143 -8.66 12.19 -4.36
C PRO A 143 -7.62 13.08 -5.03
N THR A 144 -8.05 14.10 -5.78
CA THR A 144 -7.19 14.90 -6.67
C THR A 144 -6.19 15.81 -5.93
N PRO A 145 -6.57 16.66 -4.95
CA PRO A 145 -5.64 17.61 -4.36
C PRO A 145 -4.69 16.95 -3.36
N VAL A 146 -3.40 17.25 -3.50
CA VAL A 146 -2.32 16.76 -2.61
C VAL A 146 -1.70 17.91 -1.79
N LYS A 147 -2.55 18.71 -1.14
CA LYS A 147 -2.19 19.98 -0.46
C LYS A 147 -0.96 19.91 0.44
N ALA A 148 -0.76 18.79 1.16
CA ALA A 148 0.38 18.59 2.04
C ALA A 148 1.69 18.48 1.23
N ILE A 149 1.67 17.74 0.12
CA ILE A 149 2.82 17.59 -0.79
C ILE A 149 3.14 18.93 -1.44
N ASP A 150 2.13 19.67 -1.90
CA ASP A 150 2.30 20.98 -2.52
C ASP A 150 2.91 21.99 -1.54
N ARG A 151 2.49 21.96 -0.28
CA ARG A 151 3.09 22.76 0.78
C ARG A 151 4.57 22.42 0.97
N LEU A 152 4.89 21.14 1.11
CA LEU A 152 6.28 20.68 1.26
C LEU A 152 7.15 21.15 0.08
N LYS A 153 6.67 20.96 -1.17
CA LYS A 153 7.39 21.41 -2.36
C LYS A 153 7.66 22.91 -2.35
N ARG A 154 6.70 23.74 -1.95
CA ARG A 154 6.87 25.19 -1.84
C ARG A 154 7.93 25.57 -0.81
N GLU A 155 7.92 24.95 0.36
CA GLU A 155 8.92 25.24 1.42
C GLU A 155 10.33 24.84 0.96
N LEU A 156 10.49 23.68 0.32
CA LEU A 156 11.78 23.25 -0.22
C LEU A 156 12.29 24.19 -1.33
N ALA A 157 11.42 24.66 -2.21
CA ALA A 157 11.79 25.62 -3.27
C ALA A 157 12.27 26.97 -2.68
N ARG A 158 11.66 27.43 -1.59
CA ARG A 158 12.13 28.67 -0.89
C ARG A 158 13.53 28.50 -0.35
N LEU A 159 13.81 27.39 0.34
CA LEU A 159 15.14 27.11 0.87
C LEU A 159 16.22 27.03 -0.22
N GLN A 160 15.88 26.45 -1.37
CA GLN A 160 16.81 26.41 -2.52
C GLN A 160 17.11 27.80 -3.09
N ALA A 161 16.13 28.68 -3.16
CA ALA A 161 16.31 30.06 -3.62
C ALA A 161 17.21 30.84 -2.65
N GLU A 162 16.96 30.77 -1.35
CA GLU A 162 17.76 31.44 -0.32
C GLU A 162 19.21 30.91 -0.22
N GLY A 163 19.42 29.60 -0.47
CA GLY A 163 20.74 28.98 -0.50
C GLY A 163 21.55 29.33 -1.74
N GLY A 164 20.90 29.54 -2.87
CA GLY A 164 21.55 29.97 -4.13
C GLY A 164 22.10 31.39 -4.05
N GLU A 165 21.44 32.30 -3.33
CA GLU A 165 21.90 33.69 -3.16
C GLU A 165 23.15 33.83 -2.26
N ARG A 166 23.34 32.91 -1.31
CA ARG A 166 24.52 32.93 -0.42
C ARG A 166 25.78 32.32 -1.04
N GLY A 167 25.68 31.59 -2.14
CA GLY A 167 26.82 30.98 -2.82
C GLY A 167 27.48 31.85 -3.91
N GLY A 168 26.92 33.02 -4.25
CA GLY A 168 27.34 33.87 -5.33
C GLY A 168 28.35 34.99 -5.01
N ASP A 169 28.69 35.22 -3.71
CA ASP A 169 29.49 36.38 -3.28
C ASP A 169 30.90 36.03 -2.77
N GLY A 170 31.54 35.02 -3.33
CA GLY A 170 32.83 34.50 -2.87
C GLY A 170 33.90 34.24 -3.92
N SER A 171 33.93 35.01 -5.06
CA SER A 171 35.07 34.95 -6.00
C SER A 171 35.31 36.29 -6.70
N GLY A 172 35.92 37.21 -5.98
CA GLY A 172 36.38 38.47 -6.52
C GLY A 172 37.41 39.10 -5.62
N SER A 173 38.64 38.60 -5.68
CA SER A 173 39.86 39.37 -5.33
C SER A 173 41.08 38.62 -5.81
#